data_00a13947a95b36f0cbdd3314f31bd325
#
_entry.id   00a13947a95b36f0cbdd3314f31bd325
#
_cell.length_a   1.000
_cell.length_b   1.000
_cell.length_c   1.000
_cell.angle_alpha   90.00
_cell.angle_beta   90.00
_cell.angle_gamma   90.00
#
_symmetry.space_group_name_H-M   'P 1'
#
loop_
_entity.id
_entity.type
_entity.pdbx_description
1 polymer ?
#
loop_
_entity_poly.entity_id
_entity_poly.type
_entity_poly.pdbx_seq_one_letter_code
_entity_poly.pdbx_strand_id
1 'polypeptide(L)'
;MANSIYNSLQKASSGLSASQAGLTVTGQNISNVNTEGYSRQRIELKSEALKDNSAGYMGLGVTTSSAKRIYDDIIARNLRNEMSDLEYYTNIESSLKSAGVYFNELELGGGLGQAFEDYFNAWSDLANTAPDDSAESQSKKEVVVSTAKVLTTQLNETATGLSKARSDSNKRIKMYVDEINNMAEEINTLNKDIASFESNGRVANDLRDRRDLLLNKMSEIVDINTYENENGVVSVFIGNNALVDGTTQNKLYIVENKLNNNYYDIYWGNNQNGPSVNITNNIHAGKIKAEVDMRDNYLKSYSDRLNILTENLMFETNKLHSKGYGESFFTNLTSNNGVSSRNVNLSTITDNILEGQVVFSIFDNNGNFIANTAINIDPDKDSLSDIVAKINKDEKLPLRAGIVEGNRLQIYTKEGYSFGIADDTSNLLAALQLNSFFNGTSSQDIKVNNLIEQNTQYLASHSILTKGDNSVARSISNLKYANIDSLDNATFEGYYTTLSTKVATDLSKITSLKSTKEYSVNQLKLKLDEITGVSLEEEFVNMIKFQKAYEANARMITALDEMMNTIINNMGIVGR
;
A
#
# COMPACT_ATOMS: atom_id res chain seq x y z
N MET A 1 -22.38 -77.46 7.36
CA MET A 1 -21.15 -77.19 8.10
C MET A 1 -20.12 -76.43 7.23
N ALA A 2 -19.78 -76.88 6.01
CA ALA A 2 -18.76 -76.22 5.18
C ALA A 2 -19.11 -74.72 4.85
N ASN A 3 -20.36 -74.39 4.48
CA ASN A 3 -20.81 -73.00 4.26
C ASN A 3 -20.70 -72.12 5.55
N SER A 4 -20.91 -72.69 6.73
CA SER A 4 -20.81 -71.97 8.00
C SER A 4 -19.37 -71.63 8.34
N ILE A 5 -18.43 -72.55 8.09
CA ILE A 5 -17.01 -72.32 8.32
C ILE A 5 -16.47 -71.33 7.30
N TYR A 6 -16.85 -71.44 6.01
CA TYR A 6 -16.48 -70.50 4.96
C TYR A 6 -16.95 -69.08 5.29
N ASN A 7 -18.21 -68.90 5.69
CA ASN A 7 -18.71 -67.60 6.13
C ASN A 7 -17.97 -67.03 7.35
N SER A 8 -17.59 -67.90 8.29
CA SER A 8 -16.82 -67.48 9.45
C SER A 8 -15.37 -67.09 9.08
N LEU A 9 -14.74 -67.78 8.13
CA LEU A 9 -13.45 -67.43 7.56
C LEU A 9 -13.50 -66.07 6.83
N GLN A 10 -14.53 -65.85 6.05
CA GLN A 10 -14.73 -64.59 5.36
C GLN A 10 -14.89 -63.41 6.33
N LYS A 11 -15.67 -63.59 7.43
CA LYS A 11 -15.80 -62.60 8.50
C LYS A 11 -14.48 -62.29 9.17
N ALA A 12 -13.69 -63.31 9.52
CA ALA A 12 -12.40 -63.14 10.17
C ALA A 12 -11.39 -62.48 9.22
N SER A 13 -11.37 -62.84 7.93
CA SER A 13 -10.52 -62.24 6.92
C SER A 13 -10.89 -60.77 6.69
N SER A 14 -12.19 -60.42 6.60
CA SER A 14 -12.63 -59.04 6.45
C SER A 14 -12.30 -58.19 7.67
N GLY A 15 -12.44 -58.76 8.90
CA GLY A 15 -12.02 -58.09 10.12
C GLY A 15 -10.50 -57.89 10.24
N LEU A 16 -9.71 -58.85 9.71
CA LEU A 16 -8.24 -58.72 9.66
C LEU A 16 -7.84 -57.58 8.72
N SER A 17 -8.39 -57.55 7.49
CA SER A 17 -8.13 -56.49 6.51
C SER A 17 -8.53 -55.11 7.01
N ALA A 18 -9.69 -55.01 7.69
CA ALA A 18 -10.16 -53.78 8.31
C ALA A 18 -9.20 -53.26 9.40
N SER A 19 -8.73 -54.19 10.26
CA SER A 19 -7.80 -53.86 11.34
C SER A 19 -6.43 -53.42 10.80
N GLN A 20 -5.94 -54.09 9.74
CA GLN A 20 -4.70 -53.71 9.05
C GLN A 20 -4.79 -52.33 8.42
N ALA A 21 -5.90 -52.01 7.72
CA ALA A 21 -6.14 -50.71 7.17
C ALA A 21 -6.22 -49.64 8.27
N GLY A 22 -6.84 -49.96 9.44
CA GLY A 22 -6.87 -49.09 10.62
C GLY A 22 -5.48 -48.78 11.14
N LEU A 23 -4.62 -49.79 11.28
CA LEU A 23 -3.21 -49.58 11.70
C LEU A 23 -2.45 -48.71 10.74
N THR A 24 -2.65 -48.89 9.43
CA THR A 24 -1.98 -48.07 8.38
C THR A 24 -2.37 -46.61 8.49
N VAL A 25 -3.68 -46.31 8.63
CA VAL A 25 -4.15 -44.91 8.71
C VAL A 25 -3.72 -44.26 10.04
N THR A 26 -3.81 -44.99 11.16
CA THR A 26 -3.34 -44.48 12.44
C THR A 26 -1.82 -44.22 12.43
N GLY A 27 -1.03 -45.10 11.79
CA GLY A 27 0.39 -44.89 11.60
C GLY A 27 0.71 -43.67 10.74
N GLN A 28 -0.08 -43.43 9.68
CA GLN A 28 0.02 -42.25 8.82
C GLN A 28 -0.32 -40.96 9.58
N ASN A 29 -1.39 -40.95 10.39
CA ASN A 29 -1.75 -39.81 11.24
C ASN A 29 -0.61 -39.47 12.23
N ILE A 30 -0.04 -40.49 12.93
CA ILE A 30 1.08 -40.30 13.86
C ILE A 30 2.31 -39.73 13.13
N SER A 31 2.65 -40.26 11.96
CA SER A 31 3.82 -39.82 11.20
C SER A 31 3.71 -38.39 10.69
N ASN A 32 2.49 -37.91 10.43
CA ASN A 32 2.22 -36.58 9.87
C ASN A 32 1.68 -35.56 10.89
N VAL A 33 1.75 -35.84 12.19
CA VAL A 33 1.23 -34.94 13.24
C VAL A 33 1.83 -33.52 13.18
N ASN A 34 3.08 -33.38 12.73
CA ASN A 34 3.79 -32.10 12.56
C ASN A 34 3.84 -31.62 11.10
N THR A 35 3.16 -32.27 10.18
CA THR A 35 3.13 -31.86 8.77
C THR A 35 2.10 -30.76 8.59
N GLU A 36 2.56 -29.56 8.14
CA GLU A 36 1.68 -28.41 7.90
C GLU A 36 0.60 -28.76 6.86
N GLY A 37 -0.66 -28.44 7.18
CA GLY A 37 -1.80 -28.67 6.31
C GLY A 37 -2.31 -30.10 6.29
N TYR A 38 -1.73 -31.02 7.05
CA TYR A 38 -2.21 -32.39 7.15
C TYR A 38 -3.52 -32.45 7.94
N SER A 39 -4.53 -33.13 7.37
CA SER A 39 -5.80 -33.39 8.03
C SER A 39 -5.87 -34.84 8.51
N ARG A 40 -6.30 -35.06 9.76
CA ARG A 40 -6.52 -36.40 10.33
C ARG A 40 -7.39 -37.24 9.43
N GLN A 41 -6.98 -38.46 9.15
CA GLN A 41 -7.71 -39.41 8.33
C GLN A 41 -8.37 -40.50 9.20
N ARG A 42 -9.53 -40.97 8.77
CA ARG A 42 -10.27 -42.05 9.43
C ARG A 42 -10.83 -43.03 8.43
N ILE A 43 -10.81 -44.31 8.78
CA ILE A 43 -11.47 -45.36 8.01
C ILE A 43 -12.96 -45.42 8.42
N GLU A 44 -13.83 -45.47 7.42
CA GLU A 44 -15.22 -45.81 7.61
C GLU A 44 -15.40 -47.32 7.45
N LEU A 45 -15.91 -47.96 8.50
CA LEU A 45 -16.25 -49.40 8.52
C LEU A 45 -17.76 -49.55 8.27
N LYS A 46 -18.12 -50.33 7.29
CA LYS A 46 -19.53 -50.67 7.00
C LYS A 46 -19.76 -52.14 7.21
N SER A 47 -20.83 -52.51 7.89
CA SER A 47 -21.26 -53.92 8.00
C SER A 47 -21.71 -54.43 6.65
N GLU A 48 -21.20 -55.59 6.24
CA GLU A 48 -21.65 -56.29 5.03
C GLU A 48 -22.61 -57.40 5.44
N ALA A 49 -23.75 -57.51 4.71
CA ALA A 49 -24.74 -58.51 4.99
C ALA A 49 -25.32 -59.06 3.68
N LEU A 50 -25.48 -60.38 3.61
CA LEU A 50 -26.19 -61.05 2.53
C LEU A 50 -27.58 -61.43 3.00
N LYS A 51 -28.54 -61.24 2.08
CA LYS A 51 -29.91 -61.72 2.30
C LYS A 51 -29.97 -63.21 1.94
N ASP A 52 -30.22 -64.05 2.96
CA ASP A 52 -30.49 -65.48 2.74
C ASP A 52 -32.01 -65.69 2.88
N ASN A 53 -32.63 -66.29 1.82
CA ASN A 53 -34.08 -66.52 1.76
C ASN A 53 -34.61 -67.47 2.81
N SER A 54 -33.74 -68.28 3.47
CA SER A 54 -34.11 -69.26 4.50
C SER A 54 -33.85 -68.81 5.93
N ALA A 55 -32.89 -67.91 6.14
CA ALA A 55 -32.42 -67.48 7.48
C ALA A 55 -32.47 -65.96 7.71
N GLY A 56 -32.97 -65.18 6.79
CA GLY A 56 -33.00 -63.71 6.84
C GLY A 56 -31.66 -63.07 6.43
N TYR A 57 -31.26 -62.00 7.13
CA TYR A 57 -29.99 -61.34 6.84
C TYR A 57 -28.86 -61.95 7.64
N MET A 58 -27.86 -62.51 6.97
CA MET A 58 -26.62 -62.99 7.57
C MET A 58 -25.50 -61.97 7.35
N GLY A 59 -24.85 -61.52 8.45
CA GLY A 59 -23.68 -60.65 8.38
C GLY A 59 -22.50 -61.39 7.76
N LEU A 60 -21.83 -60.80 6.78
CA LEU A 60 -20.63 -61.31 6.09
C LEU A 60 -19.33 -60.72 6.65
N GLY A 61 -19.43 -59.84 7.62
CA GLY A 61 -18.26 -59.19 8.19
C GLY A 61 -18.30 -57.67 8.01
N VAL A 62 -17.15 -57.07 7.73
CA VAL A 62 -16.95 -55.63 7.61
C VAL A 62 -16.25 -55.30 6.31
N THR A 63 -16.78 -54.31 5.59
CA THR A 63 -16.11 -53.74 4.42
C THR A 63 -15.49 -52.41 4.83
N THR A 64 -14.22 -52.17 4.44
CA THR A 64 -13.54 -50.90 4.60
C THR A 64 -13.81 -50.01 3.40
N SER A 65 -14.32 -48.82 3.62
CA SER A 65 -14.25 -47.74 2.61
C SER A 65 -12.84 -47.15 2.55
N SER A 66 -12.58 -46.32 1.53
CA SER A 66 -11.35 -45.52 1.50
C SER A 66 -11.22 -44.65 2.77
N ALA A 67 -10.01 -44.45 3.25
CA ALA A 67 -9.77 -43.49 4.32
C ALA A 67 -10.25 -42.10 3.89
N LYS A 68 -10.97 -41.43 4.78
CA LYS A 68 -11.46 -40.07 4.56
C LYS A 68 -10.81 -39.13 5.53
N ARG A 69 -10.43 -37.93 5.07
CA ARG A 69 -9.98 -36.87 5.95
C ARG A 69 -11.15 -36.30 6.76
N ILE A 70 -10.88 -35.92 7.99
CA ILE A 70 -11.83 -35.21 8.84
C ILE A 70 -11.59 -33.72 8.57
N TYR A 71 -12.57 -33.04 7.97
CA TYR A 71 -12.42 -31.65 7.52
C TYR A 71 -13.77 -30.93 7.58
N ASP A 72 -13.74 -29.64 7.96
CA ASP A 72 -14.91 -28.76 7.96
C ASP A 72 -14.67 -27.60 7.00
N ASP A 73 -15.29 -27.66 5.83
CA ASP A 73 -15.14 -26.67 4.77
C ASP A 73 -15.70 -25.29 5.15
N ILE A 74 -16.73 -25.23 6.02
CA ILE A 74 -17.33 -23.96 6.45
C ILE A 74 -16.35 -23.21 7.35
N ILE A 75 -15.78 -23.90 8.33
CA ILE A 75 -14.78 -23.28 9.23
C ILE A 75 -13.54 -22.89 8.44
N ALA A 76 -13.07 -23.73 7.53
CA ALA A 76 -11.91 -23.44 6.69
C ALA A 76 -12.11 -22.22 5.77
N ARG A 77 -13.30 -22.08 5.17
CA ARG A 77 -13.63 -20.87 4.38
C ARG A 77 -13.69 -19.62 5.26
N ASN A 78 -14.33 -19.70 6.42
CA ASN A 78 -14.36 -18.58 7.34
C ASN A 78 -12.95 -18.19 7.81
N LEU A 79 -12.10 -19.18 8.08
CA LEU A 79 -10.70 -18.95 8.44
C LEU A 79 -9.95 -18.22 7.30
N ARG A 80 -10.10 -18.66 6.04
CA ARG A 80 -9.49 -17.99 4.87
C ARG A 80 -9.91 -16.53 4.76
N ASN A 81 -11.19 -16.23 4.95
CA ASN A 81 -11.68 -14.85 4.91
C ASN A 81 -11.07 -13.99 6.02
N GLU A 82 -11.05 -14.49 7.27
CA GLU A 82 -10.45 -13.77 8.38
C GLU A 82 -8.92 -13.64 8.25
N MET A 83 -8.23 -14.63 7.66
CA MET A 83 -6.80 -14.55 7.34
C MET A 83 -6.51 -13.48 6.29
N SER A 84 -7.34 -13.37 5.26
CA SER A 84 -7.23 -12.31 4.25
C SER A 84 -7.34 -10.92 4.87
N ASP A 85 -8.33 -10.72 5.75
CA ASP A 85 -8.50 -9.46 6.49
C ASP A 85 -7.33 -9.19 7.44
N LEU A 86 -6.83 -10.20 8.15
CA LEU A 86 -5.68 -10.06 9.04
C LEU A 86 -4.43 -9.61 8.28
N GLU A 87 -4.16 -10.23 7.14
CA GLU A 87 -3.01 -9.89 6.32
C GLU A 87 -3.13 -8.50 5.67
N TYR A 88 -4.34 -8.08 5.32
CA TYR A 88 -4.62 -6.71 4.90
C TYR A 88 -4.19 -5.71 5.98
N TYR A 89 -4.67 -5.85 7.22
CA TYR A 89 -4.33 -4.94 8.32
C TYR A 89 -2.86 -5.05 8.73
N THR A 90 -2.26 -6.24 8.67
CA THR A 90 -0.85 -6.48 9.02
C THR A 90 0.09 -5.73 8.06
N ASN A 91 -0.20 -5.79 6.76
CA ASN A 91 0.60 -5.09 5.75
C ASN A 91 0.43 -3.58 5.81
N ILE A 92 -0.80 -3.07 6.02
CA ILE A 92 -1.02 -1.63 6.22
C ILE A 92 -0.30 -1.14 7.47
N GLU A 93 -0.41 -1.84 8.60
CA GLU A 93 0.29 -1.48 9.84
C GLU A 93 1.81 -1.36 9.63
N SER A 94 2.41 -2.35 8.99
CA SER A 94 3.84 -2.36 8.67
C SER A 94 4.24 -1.18 7.79
N SER A 95 3.45 -0.90 6.76
CA SER A 95 3.69 0.20 5.82
C SER A 95 3.47 1.57 6.47
N LEU A 96 2.45 1.73 7.33
CA LEU A 96 2.22 2.97 8.09
C LEU A 96 3.32 3.22 9.13
N LYS A 97 3.82 2.18 9.81
CA LYS A 97 4.99 2.31 10.71
C LYS A 97 6.21 2.83 9.95
N SER A 98 6.45 2.31 8.74
CA SER A 98 7.56 2.77 7.90
C SER A 98 7.35 4.19 7.39
N ALA A 99 6.12 4.56 7.02
CA ALA A 99 5.78 5.92 6.60
C ALA A 99 5.83 6.92 7.76
N GLY A 100 5.48 6.48 8.98
CA GLY A 100 5.51 7.30 10.19
C GLY A 100 6.90 7.83 10.55
N VAL A 101 7.96 7.14 10.11
CA VAL A 101 9.34 7.61 10.31
C VAL A 101 9.58 8.97 9.66
N TYR A 102 8.95 9.25 8.51
CA TYR A 102 9.09 10.55 7.82
C TYR A 102 8.37 11.71 8.52
N PHE A 103 7.52 11.41 9.51
CA PHE A 103 6.78 12.39 10.32
C PHE A 103 7.22 12.38 11.79
N ASN A 104 8.36 11.75 12.10
CA ASN A 104 8.83 11.59 13.47
C ASN A 104 9.47 12.88 13.99
N GLU A 105 8.79 13.55 14.94
CA GLU A 105 9.27 14.77 15.62
C GLU A 105 10.31 14.50 16.73
N LEU A 106 10.56 13.23 17.07
CA LEU A 106 11.37 12.84 18.24
C LEU A 106 12.84 12.55 17.90
N GLU A 107 13.26 12.69 16.64
CA GLU A 107 14.67 12.49 16.27
C GLU A 107 15.57 13.63 16.75
N LEU A 108 16.84 13.28 17.01
CA LEU A 108 17.89 14.23 17.39
C LEU A 108 18.09 15.27 16.26
N GLY A 109 17.64 16.50 16.51
CA GLY A 109 17.72 17.61 15.55
C GLY A 109 16.38 18.27 15.24
N GLY A 110 15.28 17.76 15.80
CA GLY A 110 13.92 18.24 15.56
C GLY A 110 13.35 17.74 14.23
N GLY A 111 12.04 17.46 14.20
CA GLY A 111 11.33 17.11 12.97
C GLY A 111 10.97 18.34 12.13
N LEU A 112 10.11 18.13 11.14
CA LEU A 112 9.65 19.18 10.24
C LEU A 112 8.93 20.33 10.99
N GLY A 113 8.24 20.03 12.10
CA GLY A 113 7.63 21.05 12.98
C GLY A 113 8.65 22.01 13.56
N GLN A 114 9.78 21.51 14.07
CA GLN A 114 10.88 22.35 14.57
C GLN A 114 11.50 23.18 13.44
N ALA A 115 11.64 22.63 12.24
CA ALA A 115 12.18 23.38 11.11
C ALA A 115 11.26 24.55 10.68
N PHE A 116 9.95 24.41 10.77
CA PHE A 116 9.01 25.52 10.60
C PHE A 116 9.20 26.59 11.69
N GLU A 117 9.31 26.16 12.93
CA GLU A 117 9.53 27.07 14.04
C GLU A 117 10.83 27.86 13.89
N ASP A 118 11.94 27.18 13.60
CA ASP A 118 13.26 27.80 13.42
C ASP A 118 13.27 28.78 12.25
N TYR A 119 12.58 28.44 11.14
CA TYR A 119 12.45 29.31 9.98
C TYR A 119 11.72 30.63 10.33
N PHE A 120 10.58 30.57 10.97
CA PHE A 120 9.84 31.79 11.34
C PHE A 120 10.53 32.58 12.47
N ASN A 121 11.19 31.90 13.39
CA ASN A 121 11.99 32.57 14.44
C ASN A 121 13.17 33.32 13.83
N ALA A 122 13.84 32.77 12.82
CA ALA A 122 14.93 33.46 12.10
C ALA A 122 14.43 34.75 11.43
N TRP A 123 13.24 34.73 10.80
CA TRP A 123 12.62 35.94 10.26
C TRP A 123 12.24 36.94 11.36
N SER A 124 11.78 36.48 12.51
CA SER A 124 11.49 37.33 13.67
C SER A 124 12.75 38.00 14.21
N ASP A 125 13.85 37.28 14.30
CA ASP A 125 15.14 37.81 14.72
C ASP A 125 15.64 38.88 13.74
N LEU A 126 15.55 38.63 12.43
CA LEU A 126 15.88 39.61 11.40
C LEU A 126 14.99 40.85 11.50
N ALA A 127 13.67 40.70 11.75
CA ALA A 127 12.73 41.79 11.88
C ALA A 127 13.03 42.71 13.08
N ASN A 128 13.71 42.20 14.12
CA ASN A 128 14.10 42.93 15.33
C ASN A 128 15.52 43.49 15.26
N THR A 129 16.26 43.21 14.17
CA THR A 129 17.64 43.73 13.95
C THR A 129 17.56 45.02 13.15
N ALA A 130 18.50 45.95 13.38
CA ALA A 130 18.54 47.18 12.57
C ALA A 130 18.81 46.82 11.09
N PRO A 131 18.00 47.33 10.13
CA PRO A 131 18.23 47.09 8.73
C PRO A 131 19.32 48.00 8.19
N ASP A 132 20.53 47.51 8.25
CA ASP A 132 21.75 48.16 7.75
C ASP A 132 22.74 47.12 7.23
N ASP A 133 23.81 47.57 6.62
CA ASP A 133 24.91 46.71 6.13
C ASP A 133 25.83 46.21 7.26
N SER A 134 25.37 46.24 8.51
CA SER A 134 26.16 45.74 9.64
C SER A 134 26.41 44.24 9.54
N ALA A 135 27.50 43.79 10.13
CA ALA A 135 27.80 42.35 10.22
C ALA A 135 26.71 41.59 10.99
N GLU A 136 25.97 42.24 11.90
CA GLU A 136 24.84 41.64 12.61
C GLU A 136 23.66 41.40 11.68
N SER A 137 23.24 42.41 10.91
CA SER A 137 22.17 42.28 9.92
C SER A 137 22.48 41.20 8.87
N GLN A 138 23.72 41.21 8.36
CA GLN A 138 24.18 40.20 7.41
C GLN A 138 24.13 38.79 8.00
N SER A 139 24.59 38.59 9.24
CA SER A 139 24.55 37.31 9.94
C SER A 139 23.11 36.80 10.13
N LYS A 140 22.15 37.71 10.47
CA LYS A 140 20.74 37.32 10.60
C LYS A 140 20.10 36.91 9.23
N LYS A 141 20.48 37.58 8.14
CA LYS A 141 20.06 37.16 6.78
C LYS A 141 20.60 35.77 6.43
N GLU A 142 21.85 35.48 6.78
CA GLU A 142 22.44 34.14 6.58
C GLU A 142 21.74 33.07 7.42
N VAL A 143 21.31 33.38 8.66
CA VAL A 143 20.51 32.45 9.49
C VAL A 143 19.17 32.16 8.86
N VAL A 144 18.45 33.19 8.33
CA VAL A 144 17.19 32.98 7.60
C VAL A 144 17.37 32.04 6.42
N VAL A 145 18.41 32.24 5.61
CA VAL A 145 18.70 31.36 4.46
C VAL A 145 19.05 29.95 4.92
N SER A 146 19.82 29.82 6.00
CA SER A 146 20.23 28.51 6.54
C SER A 146 19.04 27.72 7.08
N THR A 147 18.17 28.33 7.89
CA THR A 147 16.97 27.67 8.44
C THR A 147 15.97 27.31 7.34
N ALA A 148 15.81 28.21 6.34
CA ALA A 148 14.99 27.90 5.16
C ALA A 148 15.51 26.71 4.35
N LYS A 149 16.85 26.56 4.23
CA LYS A 149 17.47 25.39 3.58
C LYS A 149 17.19 24.10 4.35
N VAL A 150 17.29 24.13 5.67
CA VAL A 150 16.94 22.98 6.51
C VAL A 150 15.47 22.59 6.29
N LEU A 151 14.56 23.58 6.35
CA LEU A 151 13.13 23.35 6.14
C LEU A 151 12.85 22.76 4.76
N THR A 152 13.43 23.33 3.68
CA THR A 152 13.21 22.82 2.32
C THR A 152 13.79 21.42 2.13
N THR A 153 14.94 21.12 2.74
CA THR A 153 15.56 19.79 2.70
C THR A 153 14.65 18.76 3.37
N GLN A 154 14.13 19.06 4.55
CA GLN A 154 13.23 18.14 5.26
C GLN A 154 11.91 17.91 4.51
N LEU A 155 11.34 18.96 3.89
CA LEU A 155 10.16 18.83 3.03
C LEU A 155 10.44 17.90 1.84
N ASN A 156 11.57 18.10 1.15
CA ASN A 156 12.00 17.27 0.02
C ASN A 156 12.26 15.82 0.42
N GLU A 157 12.91 15.58 1.54
CA GLU A 157 13.19 14.23 2.06
C GLU A 157 11.91 13.49 2.43
N THR A 158 10.97 14.15 3.13
CA THR A 158 9.66 13.59 3.45
C THR A 158 8.88 13.26 2.19
N ALA A 159 8.80 14.17 1.23
CA ALA A 159 8.11 13.95 -0.05
C ALA A 159 8.73 12.80 -0.86
N THR A 160 10.05 12.75 -0.93
CA THR A 160 10.80 11.69 -1.61
C THR A 160 10.58 10.34 -0.94
N GLY A 161 10.59 10.30 0.40
CA GLY A 161 10.30 9.10 1.17
C GLY A 161 8.90 8.56 0.91
N LEU A 162 7.87 9.41 0.92
CA LEU A 162 6.49 9.04 0.60
C LEU A 162 6.36 8.54 -0.85
N SER A 163 6.98 9.21 -1.80
CA SER A 163 7.00 8.81 -3.22
C SER A 163 7.65 7.44 -3.41
N LYS A 164 8.79 7.20 -2.73
CA LYS A 164 9.47 5.90 -2.73
C LYS A 164 8.59 4.81 -2.12
N ALA A 165 7.96 5.06 -0.98
CA ALA A 165 7.05 4.11 -0.35
C ALA A 165 5.89 3.72 -1.28
N ARG A 166 5.30 4.69 -2.02
CA ARG A 166 4.27 4.42 -3.04
C ARG A 166 4.80 3.55 -4.18
N SER A 167 6.00 3.84 -4.68
CA SER A 167 6.65 3.04 -5.72
C SER A 167 6.93 1.61 -5.26
N ASP A 168 7.34 1.43 -4.00
CA ASP A 168 7.64 0.12 -3.44
C ASP A 168 6.35 -0.71 -3.22
N SER A 169 5.24 -0.08 -2.79
CA SER A 169 3.92 -0.72 -2.79
C SER A 169 3.51 -1.19 -4.18
N ASN A 170 3.73 -0.37 -5.21
CA ASN A 170 3.45 -0.74 -6.59
C ASN A 170 4.27 -1.96 -7.08
N LYS A 171 5.54 -2.07 -6.67
CA LYS A 171 6.38 -3.24 -7.00
C LYS A 171 5.90 -4.50 -6.29
N ARG A 172 5.46 -4.40 -5.01
CA ARG A 172 4.91 -5.53 -4.25
C ARG A 172 3.62 -6.06 -4.86
N ILE A 173 2.75 -5.20 -5.40
CA ILE A 173 1.56 -5.63 -6.16
C ILE A 173 1.96 -6.58 -7.30
N LYS A 174 3.00 -6.23 -8.07
CA LYS A 174 3.50 -7.10 -9.14
C LYS A 174 3.95 -8.47 -8.61
N MET A 175 4.75 -8.48 -7.55
CA MET A 175 5.24 -9.72 -6.94
C MET A 175 4.08 -10.63 -6.49
N TYR A 176 3.07 -10.07 -5.83
CA TYR A 176 1.91 -10.82 -5.39
C TYR A 176 1.04 -11.34 -6.53
N VAL A 177 0.91 -10.58 -7.63
CA VAL A 177 0.21 -11.06 -8.85
C VAL A 177 0.95 -12.26 -9.45
N ASP A 178 2.27 -12.22 -9.54
CA ASP A 178 3.08 -13.34 -10.02
C ASP A 178 2.94 -14.57 -9.10
N GLU A 179 2.95 -14.39 -7.78
CA GLU A 179 2.78 -15.44 -6.78
C GLU A 179 1.39 -16.10 -6.86
N ILE A 180 0.33 -15.29 -7.01
CA ILE A 180 -1.05 -15.80 -7.21
C ILE A 180 -1.14 -16.65 -8.48
N ASN A 181 -0.55 -16.19 -9.58
CA ASN A 181 -0.58 -16.95 -10.84
C ASN A 181 0.11 -18.31 -10.70
N ASN A 182 1.24 -18.37 -9.98
CA ASN A 182 1.95 -19.63 -9.72
C ASN A 182 1.11 -20.57 -8.85
N MET A 183 0.50 -20.08 -7.77
CA MET A 183 -0.38 -20.90 -6.93
C MET A 183 -1.63 -21.36 -7.68
N ALA A 184 -2.20 -20.52 -8.54
CA ALA A 184 -3.34 -20.91 -9.37
C ALA A 184 -2.99 -22.04 -10.35
N GLU A 185 -1.79 -22.04 -10.93
CA GLU A 185 -1.29 -23.11 -11.80
C GLU A 185 -1.10 -24.41 -11.03
N GLU A 186 -0.55 -24.36 -9.81
CA GLU A 186 -0.40 -25.54 -8.96
C GLU A 186 -1.76 -26.09 -8.51
N ILE A 187 -2.71 -25.23 -8.11
CA ILE A 187 -4.08 -25.65 -7.79
C ILE A 187 -4.77 -26.31 -8.98
N ASN A 188 -4.61 -25.75 -10.18
CA ASN A 188 -5.16 -26.33 -11.41
C ASN A 188 -4.57 -27.72 -11.71
N THR A 189 -3.28 -27.92 -11.47
CA THR A 189 -2.62 -29.21 -11.61
C THR A 189 -3.14 -30.21 -10.59
N LEU A 190 -3.21 -29.82 -9.31
CA LEU A 190 -3.79 -30.67 -8.25
C LEU A 190 -5.26 -31.04 -8.52
N ASN A 191 -6.05 -30.13 -9.07
CA ASN A 191 -7.42 -30.43 -9.47
C ASN A 191 -7.48 -31.55 -10.52
N LYS A 192 -6.60 -31.54 -11.52
CA LYS A 192 -6.52 -32.60 -12.55
C LYS A 192 -6.11 -33.93 -11.94
N ASP A 193 -5.11 -33.91 -11.05
CA ASP A 193 -4.59 -35.12 -10.39
C ASP A 193 -5.66 -35.73 -9.45
N ILE A 194 -6.38 -34.88 -8.67
CA ILE A 194 -7.47 -35.31 -7.80
C ILE A 194 -8.60 -35.94 -8.64
N ALA A 195 -9.07 -35.25 -9.69
CA ALA A 195 -10.12 -35.76 -10.56
C ALA A 195 -9.75 -37.11 -11.21
N SER A 196 -8.50 -37.24 -11.67
CA SER A 196 -7.98 -38.50 -12.23
C SER A 196 -7.92 -39.61 -11.20
N PHE A 197 -7.44 -39.35 -10.00
CA PHE A 197 -7.27 -40.35 -8.94
C PHE A 197 -8.64 -40.82 -8.40
N GLU A 198 -9.60 -39.87 -8.23
CA GLU A 198 -10.90 -40.13 -7.62
C GLU A 198 -11.92 -40.71 -8.61
N SER A 199 -11.66 -40.67 -9.92
CA SER A 199 -12.50 -41.28 -10.94
C SER A 199 -12.78 -42.79 -10.70
N ASN A 200 -11.89 -43.46 -9.95
CA ASN A 200 -11.98 -44.88 -9.60
C ASN A 200 -12.59 -45.14 -8.20
N GLY A 201 -13.26 -44.14 -7.58
CA GLY A 201 -13.87 -44.27 -6.25
C GLY A 201 -12.85 -44.22 -5.08
N ARG A 202 -11.62 -43.81 -5.34
CA ARG A 202 -10.62 -43.57 -4.30
C ARG A 202 -10.72 -42.13 -3.82
N VAL A 203 -10.11 -41.78 -2.69
CA VAL A 203 -10.04 -40.40 -2.17
C VAL A 203 -8.57 -39.96 -2.12
N ALA A 204 -8.28 -38.83 -2.72
CA ALA A 204 -6.93 -38.26 -2.85
C ALA A 204 -6.61 -37.31 -1.66
N ASN A 205 -6.64 -37.82 -0.42
CA ASN A 205 -6.54 -37.01 0.80
C ASN A 205 -5.31 -36.08 0.80
N ASP A 206 -4.11 -36.59 0.51
CA ASP A 206 -2.86 -35.84 0.57
C ASP A 206 -2.79 -34.74 -0.50
N LEU A 207 -3.37 -34.98 -1.70
CA LEU A 207 -3.45 -33.95 -2.75
C LEU A 207 -4.48 -32.86 -2.36
N ARG A 208 -5.57 -33.24 -1.71
CA ARG A 208 -6.57 -32.30 -1.19
C ARG A 208 -5.98 -31.42 -0.07
N ASP A 209 -5.23 -32.02 0.86
CA ASP A 209 -4.55 -31.27 1.93
C ASP A 209 -3.54 -30.27 1.37
N ARG A 210 -2.75 -30.68 0.37
CA ARG A 210 -1.82 -29.78 -0.34
C ARG A 210 -2.55 -28.63 -1.05
N ARG A 211 -3.68 -28.93 -1.71
CA ARG A 211 -4.50 -27.90 -2.34
C ARG A 211 -5.08 -26.91 -1.33
N ASP A 212 -5.59 -27.41 -0.19
CA ASP A 212 -6.14 -26.55 0.85
C ASP A 212 -5.07 -25.65 1.49
N LEU A 213 -3.84 -26.15 1.66
CA LEU A 213 -2.71 -25.33 2.08
C LEU A 213 -2.40 -24.21 1.10
N LEU A 214 -2.44 -24.47 -0.22
CA LEU A 214 -2.27 -23.44 -1.25
C LEU A 214 -3.41 -22.43 -1.24
N LEU A 215 -4.66 -22.88 -1.05
CA LEU A 215 -5.81 -21.98 -0.91
C LEU A 215 -5.69 -21.06 0.31
N ASN A 216 -5.18 -21.59 1.43
CA ASN A 216 -4.92 -20.78 2.62
C ASN A 216 -3.84 -19.73 2.35
N LYS A 217 -2.71 -20.10 1.72
CA LYS A 217 -1.65 -19.16 1.33
C LYS A 217 -2.12 -18.12 0.32
N MET A 218 -2.95 -18.52 -0.66
CA MET A 218 -3.54 -17.59 -1.62
C MET A 218 -4.46 -16.58 -0.93
N SER A 219 -5.25 -17.03 0.07
CA SER A 219 -6.15 -16.15 0.83
C SER A 219 -5.42 -15.07 1.66
N GLU A 220 -4.18 -15.28 2.03
CA GLU A 220 -3.35 -14.24 2.66
C GLU A 220 -3.01 -13.10 1.68
N ILE A 221 -2.91 -13.41 0.38
CA ILE A 221 -2.50 -12.45 -0.64
C ILE A 221 -3.70 -11.72 -1.23
N VAL A 222 -4.82 -12.43 -1.43
CA VAL A 222 -6.05 -11.88 -2.02
C VAL A 222 -7.27 -12.59 -1.45
N ASP A 223 -8.37 -11.87 -1.30
CA ASP A 223 -9.65 -12.45 -0.91
C ASP A 223 -10.17 -13.38 -2.01
N ILE A 224 -10.32 -14.66 -1.67
CA ILE A 224 -10.80 -15.70 -2.58
C ILE A 224 -12.10 -16.30 -2.11
N ASN A 225 -12.95 -16.66 -3.08
CA ASN A 225 -14.11 -17.52 -2.87
C ASN A 225 -13.87 -18.86 -3.55
N THR A 226 -14.15 -19.96 -2.85
CA THR A 226 -13.90 -21.31 -3.35
C THR A 226 -15.19 -22.11 -3.41
N TYR A 227 -15.35 -22.90 -4.48
CA TYR A 227 -16.45 -23.84 -4.66
C TYR A 227 -15.92 -25.20 -5.13
N GLU A 228 -16.21 -26.27 -4.38
CA GLU A 228 -15.87 -27.64 -4.76
C GLU A 228 -17.08 -28.31 -5.38
N ASN A 229 -16.90 -28.95 -6.54
CA ASN A 229 -17.91 -29.70 -7.22
C ASN A 229 -17.96 -31.19 -6.76
N GLU A 230 -18.93 -31.95 -7.23
CA GLU A 230 -19.12 -33.38 -6.87
C GLU A 230 -17.94 -34.28 -7.25
N ASN A 231 -17.10 -33.84 -8.19
CA ASN A 231 -15.90 -34.58 -8.64
C ASN A 231 -14.64 -34.21 -7.85
N GLY A 232 -14.79 -33.49 -6.75
CA GLY A 232 -13.66 -33.08 -5.90
C GLY A 232 -12.78 -31.95 -6.46
N VAL A 233 -13.23 -31.30 -7.54
CA VAL A 233 -12.49 -30.21 -8.19
C VAL A 233 -12.94 -28.87 -7.62
N VAL A 234 -11.98 -28.01 -7.26
CA VAL A 234 -12.22 -26.69 -6.67
C VAL A 234 -12.08 -25.61 -7.73
N SER A 235 -13.09 -24.76 -7.85
CA SER A 235 -13.01 -23.48 -8.56
C SER A 235 -12.66 -22.37 -7.57
N VAL A 236 -11.77 -21.43 -7.98
CA VAL A 236 -11.29 -20.30 -7.18
C VAL A 236 -11.67 -19.01 -7.86
N PHE A 237 -12.33 -18.11 -7.16
CA PHE A 237 -12.78 -16.82 -7.64
C PHE A 237 -12.15 -15.67 -6.86
N ILE A 238 -11.81 -14.59 -7.58
CA ILE A 238 -11.48 -13.28 -7.01
C ILE A 238 -12.64 -12.34 -7.40
N GLY A 239 -13.42 -11.89 -6.40
CA GLY A 239 -14.72 -11.27 -6.67
C GLY A 239 -15.61 -12.20 -7.50
N ASN A 240 -16.02 -11.76 -8.69
CA ASN A 240 -16.87 -12.54 -9.61
C ASN A 240 -16.07 -13.23 -10.74
N ASN A 241 -14.75 -13.16 -10.72
CA ASN A 241 -13.89 -13.64 -11.81
C ASN A 241 -13.20 -14.94 -11.40
N ALA A 242 -13.45 -16.02 -12.16
CA ALA A 242 -12.84 -17.30 -11.90
C ALA A 242 -11.35 -17.28 -12.28
N LEU A 243 -10.46 -17.42 -11.30
CA LEU A 243 -9.03 -17.59 -11.52
C LEU A 243 -8.70 -19.03 -11.90
N VAL A 244 -9.31 -20.00 -11.19
CA VAL A 244 -9.31 -21.41 -11.54
C VAL A 244 -10.77 -21.84 -11.68
N ASP A 245 -11.14 -22.36 -12.84
CA ASP A 245 -12.47 -22.92 -13.09
C ASP A 245 -12.35 -24.39 -13.45
N GLY A 246 -12.55 -25.21 -12.43
CA GLY A 246 -12.34 -26.65 -12.57
C GLY A 246 -10.89 -27.00 -12.91
N THR A 247 -10.65 -27.38 -14.16
CA THR A 247 -9.33 -27.76 -14.70
C THR A 247 -8.78 -26.74 -15.69
N THR A 248 -9.40 -25.57 -15.77
CA THR A 248 -8.94 -24.42 -16.58
C THR A 248 -8.43 -23.31 -15.67
N GLN A 249 -7.40 -22.62 -16.13
CA GLN A 249 -6.79 -21.50 -15.41
C GLN A 249 -6.89 -20.22 -16.24
N ASN A 250 -7.31 -19.13 -15.61
CA ASN A 250 -7.11 -17.76 -16.05
C ASN A 250 -5.93 -17.15 -15.32
N LYS A 251 -5.48 -15.98 -15.76
CA LYS A 251 -4.32 -15.28 -15.17
C LYS A 251 -4.67 -13.85 -14.75
N LEU A 252 -3.92 -13.35 -13.78
CA LEU A 252 -3.86 -11.94 -13.47
C LEU A 252 -2.71 -11.29 -14.25
N TYR A 253 -2.96 -10.08 -14.73
CA TYR A 253 -1.99 -9.25 -15.43
C TYR A 253 -1.93 -7.88 -14.79
N ILE A 254 -0.77 -7.26 -14.84
CA ILE A 254 -0.59 -5.87 -14.46
C ILE A 254 -0.54 -4.99 -15.71
N VAL A 255 -1.20 -3.84 -15.65
CA VAL A 255 -1.23 -2.84 -16.73
C VAL A 255 -0.94 -1.46 -16.14
N GLU A 256 -0.04 -0.70 -16.75
CA GLU A 256 0.26 0.66 -16.32
C GLU A 256 -0.94 1.59 -16.55
N ASN A 257 -1.37 2.26 -15.49
CA ASN A 257 -2.43 3.25 -15.54
C ASN A 257 -1.83 4.67 -15.69
N LYS A 258 -1.93 5.24 -16.88
CA LYS A 258 -1.43 6.60 -17.18
C LYS A 258 -2.09 7.70 -16.34
N LEU A 259 -3.33 7.48 -15.89
CA LEU A 259 -4.06 8.42 -15.05
C LEU A 259 -3.64 8.35 -13.57
N ASN A 260 -2.92 7.29 -13.17
CA ASN A 260 -2.40 7.09 -11.83
C ASN A 260 -0.87 6.95 -11.86
N ASN A 261 -0.16 7.95 -12.36
CA ASN A 261 1.31 8.03 -12.39
C ASN A 261 2.01 6.77 -12.96
N ASN A 262 1.40 6.07 -13.91
CA ASN A 262 1.84 4.79 -14.48
C ASN A 262 1.94 3.66 -13.43
N TYR A 263 1.26 3.76 -12.29
CA TYR A 263 1.14 2.66 -11.36
C TYR A 263 0.26 1.55 -11.92
N TYR A 264 0.46 0.32 -11.44
CA TYR A 264 -0.20 -0.87 -11.97
C TYR A 264 -1.65 -0.99 -11.51
N ASP A 265 -2.54 -1.22 -12.47
CA ASP A 265 -3.85 -1.81 -12.26
C ASP A 265 -3.81 -3.31 -12.52
N ILE A 266 -4.67 -4.07 -11.85
CA ILE A 266 -4.75 -5.53 -11.94
C ILE A 266 -5.89 -5.91 -12.87
N TYR A 267 -5.57 -6.71 -13.89
CA TYR A 267 -6.51 -7.21 -14.88
C TYR A 267 -6.60 -8.73 -14.81
N TRP A 268 -7.79 -9.24 -15.05
CA TRP A 268 -8.08 -10.68 -15.16
C TRP A 268 -8.41 -11.05 -16.61
N GLY A 269 -7.93 -12.21 -17.09
CA GLY A 269 -8.23 -12.69 -18.43
C GLY A 269 -7.51 -14.00 -18.79
N ASN A 270 -7.83 -14.56 -19.95
CA ASN A 270 -7.23 -15.82 -20.42
C ASN A 270 -5.79 -15.62 -20.94
N ASN A 271 -5.51 -14.45 -21.51
CA ASN A 271 -4.19 -14.06 -21.98
C ASN A 271 -4.05 -12.53 -21.97
N GLN A 272 -2.82 -12.03 -21.98
CA GLN A 272 -2.51 -10.61 -21.86
C GLN A 272 -3.06 -9.75 -23.03
N ASN A 273 -3.26 -10.33 -24.20
CA ASN A 273 -3.75 -9.66 -25.41
C ASN A 273 -5.23 -9.96 -25.70
N GLY A 274 -5.89 -10.77 -24.86
CA GLY A 274 -7.30 -11.13 -24.99
C GLY A 274 -8.24 -10.19 -24.24
N PRO A 275 -9.54 -10.47 -24.23
CA PRO A 275 -10.49 -9.76 -23.39
C PRO A 275 -10.06 -9.82 -21.92
N SER A 276 -9.86 -8.67 -21.31
CA SER A 276 -9.43 -8.54 -19.92
C SER A 276 -10.31 -7.56 -19.17
N VAL A 277 -10.52 -7.83 -17.89
CA VAL A 277 -11.35 -7.01 -16.99
C VAL A 277 -10.48 -6.44 -15.91
N ASN A 278 -10.55 -5.13 -15.69
CA ASN A 278 -9.91 -4.49 -14.54
C ASN A 278 -10.62 -4.94 -13.26
N ILE A 279 -9.90 -5.63 -12.38
CA ILE A 279 -10.39 -6.16 -11.12
C ILE A 279 -9.77 -5.48 -9.89
N THR A 280 -8.98 -4.43 -10.07
CA THR A 280 -8.28 -3.73 -8.97
C THR A 280 -9.24 -3.35 -7.84
N ASN A 281 -10.45 -2.89 -8.19
CA ASN A 281 -11.47 -2.50 -7.22
C ASN A 281 -12.35 -3.67 -6.73
N ASN A 282 -12.20 -4.87 -7.31
CA ASN A 282 -12.95 -6.06 -6.92
C ASN A 282 -12.19 -6.89 -5.86
N ILE A 283 -10.97 -6.48 -5.52
CA ILE A 283 -10.16 -7.04 -4.45
C ILE A 283 -10.44 -6.25 -3.18
N HIS A 284 -10.90 -6.91 -2.12
CA HIS A 284 -11.37 -6.25 -0.91
C HIS A 284 -10.50 -6.51 0.33
N ALA A 285 -9.64 -7.54 0.31
CA ALA A 285 -8.76 -7.92 1.41
C ALA A 285 -7.47 -8.58 0.91
N GLY A 286 -6.59 -8.98 1.84
CA GLY A 286 -5.28 -9.57 1.55
C GLY A 286 -4.17 -8.54 1.29
N LYS A 287 -2.95 -9.06 1.11
CA LYS A 287 -1.74 -8.25 0.92
C LYS A 287 -1.84 -7.31 -0.30
N ILE A 288 -2.46 -7.77 -1.39
CA ILE A 288 -2.63 -6.94 -2.61
C ILE A 288 -3.50 -5.71 -2.31
N LYS A 289 -4.65 -5.90 -1.65
CA LYS A 289 -5.53 -4.78 -1.30
C LYS A 289 -4.83 -3.79 -0.39
N ALA A 290 -4.06 -4.28 0.58
CA ALA A 290 -3.27 -3.44 1.45
C ALA A 290 -2.29 -2.55 0.68
N GLU A 291 -1.58 -3.12 -0.30
CA GLU A 291 -0.63 -2.35 -1.11
C GLU A 291 -1.32 -1.33 -2.04
N VAL A 292 -2.46 -1.69 -2.61
CA VAL A 292 -3.27 -0.75 -3.41
C VAL A 292 -3.74 0.41 -2.54
N ASP A 293 -4.29 0.14 -1.34
CA ASP A 293 -4.78 1.19 -0.45
C ASP A 293 -3.63 2.04 0.13
N MET A 294 -2.50 1.43 0.45
CA MET A 294 -1.32 2.19 0.86
C MET A 294 -0.87 3.14 -0.25
N ARG A 295 -0.76 2.65 -1.49
CA ARG A 295 -0.31 3.44 -2.64
C ARG A 295 -1.27 4.56 -3.01
N ASP A 296 -2.57 4.27 -3.10
CA ASP A 296 -3.57 5.15 -3.71
C ASP A 296 -4.39 5.95 -2.72
N ASN A 297 -4.49 5.52 -1.45
CA ASN A 297 -5.28 6.17 -0.42
C ASN A 297 -4.39 6.81 0.66
N TYR A 298 -3.64 6.04 1.45
CA TYR A 298 -2.89 6.55 2.59
C TYR A 298 -1.71 7.45 2.16
N LEU A 299 -0.72 6.88 1.46
CA LEU A 299 0.49 7.60 1.08
C LEU A 299 0.19 8.73 0.09
N LYS A 300 -0.79 8.54 -0.80
CA LYS A 300 -1.25 9.62 -1.68
C LYS A 300 -1.83 10.78 -0.88
N SER A 301 -2.73 10.51 0.06
CA SER A 301 -3.34 11.55 0.91
C SER A 301 -2.29 12.32 1.73
N TYR A 302 -1.27 11.63 2.26
CA TYR A 302 -0.19 12.29 2.99
C TYR A 302 0.68 13.16 2.07
N SER A 303 1.00 12.67 0.87
CA SER A 303 1.74 13.44 -0.15
C SER A 303 0.97 14.66 -0.62
N ASP A 304 -0.32 14.53 -0.88
CA ASP A 304 -1.17 15.63 -1.33
C ASP A 304 -1.24 16.73 -0.25
N ARG A 305 -1.43 16.35 1.02
CA ARG A 305 -1.43 17.31 2.13
C ARG A 305 -0.08 18.00 2.35
N LEU A 306 1.02 17.27 2.20
CA LEU A 306 2.36 17.85 2.28
C LEU A 306 2.59 18.83 1.14
N ASN A 307 2.11 18.53 -0.07
CA ASN A 307 2.19 19.44 -1.21
C ASN A 307 1.37 20.72 -0.97
N ILE A 308 0.13 20.60 -0.50
CA ILE A 308 -0.72 21.75 -0.15
C ILE A 308 -0.02 22.64 0.88
N LEU A 309 0.55 22.06 1.94
CA LEU A 309 1.31 22.81 2.93
C LEU A 309 2.49 23.56 2.31
N THR A 310 3.25 22.88 1.45
CA THR A 310 4.47 23.44 0.84
C THR A 310 4.16 24.51 -0.20
N GLU A 311 3.16 24.30 -1.05
CA GLU A 311 2.70 25.28 -2.05
C GLU A 311 2.22 26.57 -1.37
N ASN A 312 1.48 26.45 -0.27
CA ASN A 312 1.04 27.62 0.51
C ASN A 312 2.22 28.31 1.22
N LEU A 313 3.19 27.56 1.76
CA LEU A 313 4.41 28.16 2.33
C LEU A 313 5.16 28.99 1.28
N MET A 314 5.37 28.41 0.08
CA MET A 314 6.04 29.12 -1.02
C MET A 314 5.26 30.35 -1.43
N PHE A 315 3.96 30.20 -1.65
CA PHE A 315 3.13 31.30 -2.15
C PHE A 315 3.03 32.45 -1.13
N GLU A 316 2.67 32.19 0.13
CA GLU A 316 2.49 33.25 1.11
C GLU A 316 3.83 33.93 1.49
N THR A 317 4.94 33.17 1.55
CA THR A 317 6.26 33.78 1.73
C THR A 317 6.65 34.62 0.50
N ASN A 318 6.50 34.11 -0.70
CA ASN A 318 6.85 34.82 -1.94
C ASN A 318 5.97 36.06 -2.16
N LYS A 319 4.69 36.01 -1.80
CA LYS A 319 3.76 37.15 -1.86
C LYS A 319 4.22 38.35 -1.01
N LEU A 320 4.87 38.08 0.10
CA LEU A 320 5.44 39.12 0.96
C LEU A 320 6.84 39.53 0.49
N HIS A 321 7.69 38.55 0.16
CA HIS A 321 9.08 38.80 -0.23
C HIS A 321 9.19 39.50 -1.59
N SER A 322 8.39 39.09 -2.59
CA SER A 322 8.53 39.59 -3.96
C SER A 322 8.24 41.08 -4.13
N LYS A 323 7.49 41.67 -3.21
CA LYS A 323 7.14 43.11 -3.19
C LYS A 323 8.03 43.97 -2.29
N GLY A 324 9.17 43.42 -1.85
CA GLY A 324 10.11 44.10 -0.99
C GLY A 324 11.46 44.30 -1.64
N TYR A 325 12.29 45.09 -0.93
CA TYR A 325 13.66 45.39 -1.30
C TYR A 325 14.65 44.62 -0.44
N GLY A 326 15.75 44.18 -1.06
CA GLY A 326 17.00 43.87 -0.39
C GLY A 326 17.95 45.10 -0.43
N GLU A 327 19.19 44.87 -0.04
CA GLU A 327 20.25 45.90 -0.12
C GLU A 327 20.76 46.10 -1.56
N SER A 328 20.56 45.08 -2.43
CA SER A 328 20.97 45.08 -3.83
C SER A 328 19.78 45.24 -4.77
N PHE A 329 19.95 46.08 -5.80
CA PHE A 329 18.98 46.26 -6.89
C PHE A 329 19.29 45.36 -8.08
N PHE A 330 18.29 45.10 -8.91
CA PHE A 330 18.39 44.21 -10.05
C PHE A 330 18.73 44.98 -11.34
N THR A 331 19.62 44.44 -12.14
CA THR A 331 19.83 44.86 -13.55
C THR A 331 19.10 43.95 -14.52
N ASN A 332 18.89 42.71 -14.11
CA ASN A 332 18.15 41.68 -14.84
C ASN A 332 17.55 40.68 -13.83
N LEU A 333 16.27 40.34 -14.01
CA LEU A 333 15.57 39.37 -13.19
C LEU A 333 14.65 38.54 -14.07
N THR A 334 14.71 37.23 -13.97
CA THR A 334 13.89 36.30 -14.75
C THR A 334 13.02 35.47 -13.79
N SER A 335 11.74 35.31 -14.12
CA SER A 335 10.84 34.46 -13.31
C SER A 335 11.29 33.01 -13.34
N ASN A 336 11.11 32.32 -12.21
CA ASN A 336 11.42 30.89 -12.13
C ASN A 336 10.31 30.08 -12.84
N ASN A 337 9.05 30.45 -12.63
CA ASN A 337 7.90 29.84 -13.31
C ASN A 337 7.62 30.54 -14.64
N GLY A 338 7.30 29.72 -15.64
CA GLY A 338 6.73 30.17 -16.90
C GLY A 338 5.23 29.85 -16.99
N VAL A 339 4.61 30.33 -18.06
CA VAL A 339 3.20 30.08 -18.33
C VAL A 339 3.05 29.08 -19.47
N SER A 340 1.90 28.38 -19.53
CA SER A 340 1.63 27.37 -20.58
C SER A 340 1.68 27.99 -21.99
N SER A 341 1.21 29.22 -22.13
CA SER A 341 1.31 30.01 -23.37
C SER A 341 1.36 31.49 -23.03
N ARG A 342 2.24 32.22 -23.68
CA ARG A 342 2.40 33.67 -23.49
C ARG A 342 1.17 34.52 -23.81
N ASN A 343 0.19 33.95 -24.52
CA ASN A 343 -1.02 34.66 -24.99
C ASN A 343 -2.31 34.20 -24.30
N VAL A 344 -2.23 33.34 -23.27
CA VAL A 344 -3.39 32.98 -22.45
C VAL A 344 -3.55 34.00 -21.32
N ASN A 345 -4.78 34.22 -20.90
CA ASN A 345 -5.08 35.12 -19.80
C ASN A 345 -4.47 34.60 -18.48
N LEU A 346 -3.98 35.51 -17.66
CA LEU A 346 -3.30 35.19 -16.41
C LEU A 346 -4.22 34.45 -15.44
N SER A 347 -5.54 34.70 -15.45
CA SER A 347 -6.53 33.97 -14.65
C SER A 347 -6.59 32.46 -14.96
N THR A 348 -6.15 32.02 -16.14
CA THR A 348 -6.06 30.59 -16.48
C THR A 348 -4.82 29.89 -15.89
N ILE A 349 -3.88 30.64 -15.33
CA ILE A 349 -2.63 30.12 -14.75
C ILE A 349 -2.87 29.72 -13.30
N THR A 350 -3.46 30.63 -12.53
CA THR A 350 -3.82 30.44 -11.11
C THR A 350 -4.82 31.48 -10.67
N ASP A 351 -5.74 31.10 -9.80
CA ASP A 351 -6.71 32.01 -9.15
C ASP A 351 -6.03 32.97 -8.15
N ASN A 352 -4.76 32.78 -7.85
CA ASN A 352 -4.00 33.61 -6.91
C ASN A 352 -3.58 34.96 -7.51
N ILE A 353 -3.64 35.14 -8.84
CA ILE A 353 -3.37 36.43 -9.49
C ILE A 353 -4.66 37.27 -9.43
N LEU A 354 -4.57 38.44 -8.81
CA LEU A 354 -5.69 39.35 -8.60
C LEU A 354 -5.62 40.57 -9.49
N GLU A 355 -6.72 41.28 -9.67
CA GLU A 355 -6.69 42.63 -10.23
C GLU A 355 -5.93 43.57 -9.30
N GLY A 356 -4.94 44.30 -9.85
CA GLY A 356 -4.05 45.12 -9.05
C GLY A 356 -2.96 45.79 -9.87
N GLN A 357 -1.84 46.09 -9.24
CA GLN A 357 -0.69 46.69 -9.94
C GLN A 357 0.63 46.13 -9.40
N VAL A 358 1.64 46.13 -10.28
CA VAL A 358 3.05 45.94 -9.90
C VAL A 358 3.77 47.28 -10.08
N VAL A 359 4.53 47.70 -9.05
CA VAL A 359 5.27 48.98 -9.07
C VAL A 359 6.76 48.68 -9.03
N PHE A 360 7.48 49.20 -10.04
CA PHE A 360 8.93 49.13 -10.12
C PHE A 360 9.54 50.49 -9.80
N SER A 361 10.59 50.51 -8.96
CA SER A 361 11.43 51.67 -8.71
C SER A 361 12.70 51.55 -9.54
N ILE A 362 13.11 52.64 -10.16
CA ILE A 362 14.26 52.72 -11.07
C ILE A 362 15.32 53.60 -10.44
N PHE A 363 16.57 53.14 -10.51
CA PHE A 363 17.75 53.79 -9.90
C PHE A 363 18.84 54.00 -10.95
N ASP A 364 19.67 55.01 -10.72
CA ASP A 364 20.92 55.25 -11.50
C ASP A 364 22.06 54.35 -11.01
N ASN A 365 23.23 54.45 -11.66
CA ASN A 365 24.45 53.73 -11.30
C ASN A 365 24.97 54.02 -9.87
N ASN A 366 24.55 55.12 -9.29
CA ASN A 366 24.93 55.52 -7.91
C ASN A 366 23.91 55.07 -6.86
N GLY A 367 22.83 54.35 -7.30
CA GLY A 367 21.73 53.95 -6.43
C GLY A 367 20.73 55.08 -6.12
N ASN A 368 20.80 56.23 -6.81
CA ASN A 368 19.84 57.30 -6.61
C ASN A 368 18.51 56.95 -7.31
N PHE A 369 17.41 57.15 -6.58
CA PHE A 369 16.03 56.97 -7.14
C PHE A 369 15.77 57.93 -8.29
N ILE A 370 15.24 57.42 -9.38
CA ILE A 370 14.88 58.18 -10.56
C ILE A 370 13.35 58.31 -10.69
N ALA A 371 12.64 57.19 -10.74
CA ALA A 371 11.19 57.15 -10.98
C ALA A 371 10.57 55.84 -10.54
N ASN A 372 9.26 55.88 -10.27
CA ASN A 372 8.42 54.67 -10.16
C ASN A 372 7.62 54.50 -11.46
N THR A 373 7.42 53.26 -11.85
CA THR A 373 6.46 52.87 -12.89
C THR A 373 5.50 51.84 -12.39
N ALA A 374 4.21 52.08 -12.56
CA ALA A 374 3.13 51.16 -12.14
C ALA A 374 2.54 50.48 -13.36
N ILE A 375 2.41 49.18 -13.29
CA ILE A 375 1.82 48.32 -14.33
C ILE A 375 0.53 47.72 -13.78
N ASN A 376 -0.60 48.11 -14.34
CA ASN A 376 -1.91 47.58 -13.97
C ASN A 376 -2.08 46.16 -14.53
N ILE A 377 -2.53 45.24 -13.71
CA ILE A 377 -2.78 43.83 -13.99
C ILE A 377 -4.28 43.58 -13.93
N ASP A 378 -4.85 43.04 -14.97
CA ASP A 378 -6.22 42.51 -15.03
C ASP A 378 -6.11 41.05 -15.48
N PRO A 379 -6.17 40.05 -14.57
CA PRO A 379 -5.88 38.66 -14.91
C PRO A 379 -6.84 38.05 -15.91
N ASP A 380 -8.06 38.60 -16.04
CA ASP A 380 -9.07 38.11 -16.98
C ASP A 380 -8.86 38.65 -18.42
N LYS A 381 -8.06 39.70 -18.59
CA LYS A 381 -7.80 40.31 -19.89
C LYS A 381 -6.34 40.23 -20.31
N ASP A 382 -5.44 40.26 -19.33
CA ASP A 382 -4.01 40.33 -19.62
C ASP A 382 -3.40 38.95 -19.78
N SER A 383 -2.61 38.80 -20.79
CA SER A 383 -1.66 37.72 -20.99
C SER A 383 -0.24 38.15 -20.60
N LEU A 384 0.70 37.21 -20.53
CA LEU A 384 2.11 37.55 -20.33
C LEU A 384 2.65 38.48 -21.38
N SER A 385 2.20 38.33 -22.65
CA SER A 385 2.55 39.24 -23.76
C SER A 385 2.04 40.66 -23.52
N ASP A 386 0.84 40.83 -22.95
CA ASP A 386 0.29 42.14 -22.62
C ASP A 386 1.06 42.82 -21.50
N ILE A 387 1.48 42.06 -20.49
CA ILE A 387 2.33 42.59 -19.40
C ILE A 387 3.66 43.12 -19.97
N VAL A 388 4.32 42.33 -20.82
CA VAL A 388 5.55 42.77 -21.50
C VAL A 388 5.31 44.03 -22.31
N ALA A 389 4.20 44.12 -23.05
CA ALA A 389 3.85 45.30 -23.83
C ALA A 389 3.61 46.53 -22.94
N LYS A 390 2.92 46.36 -21.80
CA LYS A 390 2.68 47.44 -20.83
C LYS A 390 3.98 47.98 -20.23
N ILE A 391 4.93 47.09 -19.84
CA ILE A 391 6.24 47.50 -19.30
C ILE A 391 7.05 48.25 -20.36
N ASN A 392 7.02 47.80 -21.61
CA ASN A 392 7.79 48.40 -22.71
C ASN A 392 7.16 49.65 -23.33
N LYS A 393 5.94 50.03 -22.93
CA LYS A 393 5.17 51.16 -23.50
C LYS A 393 5.87 52.49 -23.34
N ASP A 394 6.52 52.77 -22.24
CA ASP A 394 7.26 54.01 -22.03
C ASP A 394 8.74 53.84 -22.43
N GLU A 395 9.07 54.32 -23.62
CA GLU A 395 10.43 54.24 -24.16
C GLU A 395 11.45 55.13 -23.42
N LYS A 396 10.97 56.11 -22.67
CA LYS A 396 11.85 57.04 -21.92
C LYS A 396 12.41 56.40 -20.66
N LEU A 397 11.66 55.44 -20.06
CA LEU A 397 12.16 54.69 -18.92
C LEU A 397 13.23 53.69 -19.36
N PRO A 398 14.26 53.43 -18.52
CA PRO A 398 15.28 52.45 -18.85
C PRO A 398 14.85 50.98 -18.58
N LEU A 399 13.65 50.74 -17.99
CA LEU A 399 13.11 49.42 -17.70
C LEU A 399 12.54 48.77 -18.97
N ARG A 400 12.84 47.48 -19.16
CA ARG A 400 12.35 46.65 -20.28
C ARG A 400 11.92 45.29 -19.80
N ALA A 401 11.02 44.67 -20.53
CA ALA A 401 10.61 43.28 -20.29
C ALA A 401 10.67 42.48 -21.61
N GLY A 402 10.86 41.18 -21.43
CA GLY A 402 10.84 40.19 -22.50
C GLY A 402 10.27 38.86 -22.02
N ILE A 403 10.01 37.99 -22.99
CA ILE A 403 9.63 36.59 -22.71
C ILE A 403 10.78 35.73 -23.20
N VAL A 404 11.34 34.91 -22.28
CA VAL A 404 12.44 33.98 -22.54
C VAL A 404 11.94 32.55 -22.66
N GLU A 405 12.87 31.63 -22.91
CA GLU A 405 12.59 30.21 -23.03
C GLU A 405 11.72 29.68 -21.85
N GLY A 406 10.73 28.81 -22.15
CA GLY A 406 9.76 28.31 -21.17
C GLY A 406 8.64 29.31 -20.85
N ASN A 407 8.40 30.34 -21.72
CA ASN A 407 7.42 31.42 -21.52
C ASN A 407 7.59 32.12 -20.17
N ARG A 408 8.83 32.37 -19.75
CA ARG A 408 9.17 33.05 -18.49
C ARG A 408 9.31 34.54 -18.69
N LEU A 409 8.84 35.33 -17.74
CA LEU A 409 8.98 36.78 -17.74
C LEU A 409 10.42 37.17 -17.39
N GLN A 410 11.04 38.00 -18.19
CA GLN A 410 12.30 38.63 -17.90
C GLN A 410 12.11 40.15 -17.84
N ILE A 411 12.63 40.77 -16.78
CA ILE A 411 12.68 42.23 -16.61
C ILE A 411 14.13 42.63 -16.50
N TYR A 412 14.52 43.67 -17.26
CA TYR A 412 15.90 44.15 -17.30
C TYR A 412 15.97 45.68 -17.54
N THR A 413 17.09 46.26 -17.21
CA THR A 413 17.34 47.70 -17.44
C THR A 413 18.37 47.92 -18.54
N LYS A 414 18.37 49.15 -19.11
CA LYS A 414 19.47 49.63 -19.93
C LYS A 414 20.74 49.75 -19.06
N GLU A 415 21.91 49.73 -19.72
CA GLU A 415 23.19 49.91 -19.04
C GLU A 415 23.23 51.24 -18.26
N GLY A 416 23.76 51.20 -17.05
CA GLY A 416 23.79 52.36 -16.16
C GLY A 416 22.57 52.52 -15.26
N TYR A 417 21.65 51.55 -15.27
CA TYR A 417 20.46 51.62 -14.43
C TYR A 417 20.23 50.29 -13.71
N SER A 418 19.52 50.39 -12.61
CA SER A 418 19.01 49.22 -11.86
C SER A 418 17.56 49.44 -11.48
N PHE A 419 16.87 48.37 -11.03
CA PHE A 419 15.50 48.45 -10.56
C PHE A 419 15.29 47.62 -9.29
N GLY A 420 14.29 48.03 -8.51
CA GLY A 420 13.73 47.28 -7.41
C GLY A 420 12.23 47.17 -7.58
N ILE A 421 11.61 46.34 -6.76
CA ILE A 421 10.16 46.15 -6.76
C ILE A 421 9.58 46.88 -5.54
N ALA A 422 8.75 47.89 -5.79
CA ALA A 422 8.18 48.71 -4.70
C ALA A 422 6.88 48.16 -4.14
N ASP A 423 6.06 47.51 -4.97
CA ASP A 423 4.81 46.89 -4.54
C ASP A 423 4.29 45.89 -5.60
N ASP A 424 3.50 44.94 -5.15
CA ASP A 424 2.69 44.03 -5.99
C ASP A 424 1.37 43.71 -5.25
N THR A 425 0.32 44.40 -5.65
CA THR A 425 -1.03 44.15 -5.14
C THR A 425 -1.76 43.07 -5.92
N SER A 426 -1.21 42.63 -7.08
CA SER A 426 -1.77 41.61 -7.95
C SER A 426 -1.32 40.19 -7.63
N ASN A 427 -0.30 40.01 -6.80
CA ASN A 427 0.39 38.73 -6.55
C ASN A 427 1.03 38.11 -7.82
N LEU A 428 1.16 38.84 -8.92
CA LEU A 428 1.72 38.35 -10.19
C LEU A 428 3.15 37.85 -9.99
N LEU A 429 3.95 38.60 -9.23
CA LEU A 429 5.36 38.27 -9.01
C LEU A 429 5.54 36.99 -8.21
N ALA A 430 4.70 36.78 -7.17
CA ALA A 430 4.68 35.57 -6.39
C ALA A 430 4.26 34.35 -7.25
N ALA A 431 3.22 34.48 -8.06
CA ALA A 431 2.73 33.42 -8.94
C ALA A 431 3.76 33.00 -9.99
N LEU A 432 4.48 33.96 -10.56
CA LEU A 432 5.55 33.71 -11.54
C LEU A 432 6.90 33.39 -10.86
N GLN A 433 7.00 33.47 -9.55
CA GLN A 433 8.24 33.34 -8.78
C GLN A 433 9.33 34.30 -9.29
N LEU A 434 8.96 35.57 -9.44
CA LEU A 434 9.88 36.67 -9.74
C LEU A 434 10.22 37.38 -8.42
N ASN A 435 11.49 37.61 -8.11
CA ASN A 435 11.95 38.06 -6.80
C ASN A 435 11.42 37.20 -5.62
N SER A 436 11.31 35.91 -5.87
CA SER A 436 10.80 34.95 -4.87
C SER A 436 11.88 34.58 -3.84
N PHE A 437 11.45 34.26 -2.63
CA PHE A 437 12.32 33.66 -1.60
C PHE A 437 12.46 32.15 -1.83
N PHE A 438 11.34 31.45 -2.07
CA PHE A 438 11.32 30.04 -2.44
C PHE A 438 11.04 29.86 -3.93
N ASN A 439 11.71 28.89 -4.52
CA ASN A 439 11.48 28.38 -5.87
C ASN A 439 11.07 26.91 -5.80
N GLY A 440 10.30 26.46 -6.79
CA GLY A 440 9.79 25.09 -6.90
C GLY A 440 8.32 25.06 -7.20
N THR A 441 7.76 23.84 -7.33
CA THR A 441 6.34 23.63 -7.67
C THR A 441 5.64 22.72 -6.67
N SER A 442 6.38 22.00 -5.83
CA SER A 442 5.86 20.99 -4.94
C SER A 442 6.77 20.76 -3.72
N SER A 443 6.37 19.90 -2.82
CA SER A 443 7.22 19.46 -1.70
C SER A 443 8.46 18.67 -2.15
N GLN A 444 8.52 18.20 -3.41
CA GLN A 444 9.65 17.45 -3.94
C GLN A 444 10.78 18.33 -4.46
N ASP A 445 10.49 19.58 -4.84
CA ASP A 445 11.44 20.45 -5.54
C ASP A 445 11.55 21.86 -4.94
N ILE A 446 10.89 22.12 -3.82
CA ILE A 446 11.04 23.40 -3.09
C ILE A 446 12.49 23.63 -2.69
N LYS A 447 12.98 24.85 -2.91
CA LYS A 447 14.32 25.29 -2.49
C LYS A 447 14.35 26.80 -2.28
N VAL A 448 15.35 27.27 -1.55
CA VAL A 448 15.64 28.70 -1.47
C VAL A 448 16.10 29.19 -2.86
N ASN A 449 15.75 30.41 -3.23
CA ASN A 449 16.17 31.02 -4.48
C ASN A 449 17.69 31.13 -4.55
N ASN A 450 18.30 30.56 -5.59
CA ASN A 450 19.75 30.53 -5.78
C ASN A 450 20.38 31.93 -5.75
N LEU A 451 19.67 32.97 -6.20
CA LEU A 451 20.16 34.36 -6.16
C LEU A 451 20.39 34.82 -4.70
N ILE A 452 19.42 34.53 -3.83
CA ILE A 452 19.49 34.88 -2.40
C ILE A 452 20.52 34.00 -1.68
N GLU A 453 20.58 32.71 -2.06
CA GLU A 453 21.56 31.77 -1.49
C GLU A 453 23.01 32.18 -1.79
N GLN A 454 23.27 32.70 -2.98
CA GLN A 454 24.61 33.17 -3.37
C GLN A 454 24.95 34.56 -2.80
N ASN A 455 23.93 35.42 -2.64
CA ASN A 455 24.11 36.77 -2.10
C ASN A 455 22.86 37.20 -1.32
N THR A 456 22.97 37.17 0.01
CA THR A 456 21.87 37.52 0.92
C THR A 456 21.49 39.01 0.89
N GLN A 457 22.23 39.86 0.17
CA GLN A 457 21.82 41.25 -0.09
C GLN A 457 20.57 41.38 -0.98
N TYR A 458 20.21 40.31 -1.72
CA TYR A 458 18.94 40.24 -2.48
C TYR A 458 17.74 39.80 -1.62
N LEU A 459 17.97 39.41 -0.34
CA LEU A 459 16.89 39.06 0.56
C LEU A 459 16.06 40.31 0.91
N ALA A 460 14.79 40.32 0.50
CA ALA A 460 13.91 41.44 0.76
C ALA A 460 13.49 41.46 2.26
N SER A 461 13.89 42.48 2.98
CA SER A 461 13.55 42.68 4.38
C SER A 461 12.69 43.91 4.65
N HIS A 462 12.67 44.88 3.72
CA HIS A 462 11.94 46.14 3.84
C HIS A 462 11.03 46.44 2.65
N SER A 463 9.94 47.19 2.89
CA SER A 463 8.98 47.56 1.84
C SER A 463 9.22 48.95 1.26
N ILE A 464 9.95 49.81 1.96
CA ILE A 464 10.33 51.16 1.53
C ILE A 464 11.81 51.41 1.78
N LEU A 465 12.43 52.25 0.93
CA LEU A 465 13.85 52.60 1.03
C LEU A 465 14.12 53.62 2.17
N THR A 466 13.58 53.35 3.35
CA THR A 466 13.78 54.18 4.53
C THR A 466 14.60 53.42 5.55
N LYS A 467 15.66 54.05 6.09
CA LYS A 467 16.44 53.42 7.16
C LYS A 467 15.54 53.05 8.34
N GLY A 468 15.62 51.81 8.77
CA GLY A 468 14.86 51.28 9.91
C GLY A 468 13.61 50.51 9.54
N ASP A 469 13.27 50.32 8.26
CA ASP A 469 12.13 49.50 7.84
C ASP A 469 12.51 48.00 7.74
N ASN A 470 11.87 47.16 8.55
CA ASN A 470 11.92 45.69 8.47
C ASN A 470 10.51 45.08 8.29
N SER A 471 9.63 45.82 7.60
CA SER A 471 8.22 45.46 7.49
C SER A 471 7.99 44.14 6.77
N VAL A 472 8.79 43.81 5.75
CA VAL A 472 8.69 42.53 5.02
C VAL A 472 9.11 41.38 5.93
N ALA A 473 10.27 41.50 6.59
CA ALA A 473 10.74 40.47 7.53
C ALA A 473 9.72 40.21 8.65
N ARG A 474 9.12 41.30 9.19
CA ARG A 474 8.07 41.21 10.21
C ARG A 474 6.80 40.55 9.68
N SER A 475 6.39 40.89 8.44
CA SER A 475 5.22 40.30 7.82
C SER A 475 5.40 38.81 7.56
N ILE A 476 6.59 38.38 7.12
CA ILE A 476 6.91 36.96 6.94
C ILE A 476 6.96 36.23 8.30
N SER A 477 7.56 36.83 9.33
CA SER A 477 7.57 36.20 10.66
C SER A 477 6.18 36.03 11.24
N ASN A 478 5.24 36.95 10.94
CA ASN A 478 3.85 36.89 11.38
C ASN A 478 3.05 35.78 10.70
N LEU A 479 3.50 35.22 9.57
CA LEU A 479 2.88 34.03 8.95
C LEU A 479 2.89 32.82 9.90
N LYS A 480 3.80 32.79 10.89
CA LYS A 480 3.79 31.78 11.97
C LYS A 480 2.43 31.66 12.65
N TYR A 481 1.73 32.80 12.81
CA TYR A 481 0.47 32.90 13.54
C TYR A 481 -0.74 33.12 12.64
N ALA A 482 -0.52 33.26 11.34
CA ALA A 482 -1.58 33.51 10.38
C ALA A 482 -2.35 32.22 10.07
N ASN A 483 -3.66 32.31 10.14
CA ASN A 483 -4.52 31.26 9.60
C ASN A 483 -4.64 31.42 8.08
N ILE A 484 -4.40 30.34 7.35
CA ILE A 484 -4.42 30.31 5.89
C ILE A 484 -5.67 29.54 5.45
N ASP A 485 -6.53 30.17 4.64
CA ASP A 485 -7.81 29.58 4.20
C ASP A 485 -7.62 28.24 3.48
N SER A 486 -6.62 28.16 2.60
CA SER A 486 -6.28 26.94 1.84
C SER A 486 -5.65 25.82 2.70
N LEU A 487 -5.30 26.09 3.97
CA LEU A 487 -4.84 25.15 4.97
C LEU A 487 -5.95 24.79 5.99
N ASP A 488 -7.19 24.70 5.57
CA ASP A 488 -8.33 24.44 6.45
C ASP A 488 -8.46 25.50 7.57
N ASN A 489 -8.08 26.76 7.29
CA ASN A 489 -8.01 27.88 8.23
C ASN A 489 -7.08 27.60 9.43
N ALA A 490 -6.01 26.86 9.22
CA ALA A 490 -4.98 26.56 10.21
C ALA A 490 -3.70 27.35 9.95
N THR A 491 -2.83 27.43 10.95
CA THR A 491 -1.44 27.87 10.77
C THR A 491 -0.61 26.79 10.07
N PHE A 492 0.57 27.12 9.54
CA PHE A 492 1.47 26.14 8.94
C PHE A 492 1.83 25.00 9.89
N GLU A 493 2.19 25.33 11.13
CA GLU A 493 2.50 24.35 12.17
C GLU A 493 1.26 23.54 12.57
N GLY A 494 0.10 24.18 12.71
CA GLY A 494 -1.17 23.51 13.02
C GLY A 494 -1.60 22.52 11.95
N TYR A 495 -1.46 22.89 10.67
CA TYR A 495 -1.77 21.99 9.55
C TYR A 495 -0.81 20.80 9.49
N TYR A 496 0.50 21.03 9.69
CA TYR A 496 1.48 19.96 9.77
C TYR A 496 1.22 19.01 10.95
N THR A 497 0.92 19.56 12.13
CA THR A 497 0.55 18.78 13.32
C THR A 497 -0.69 17.91 13.05
N THR A 498 -1.68 18.46 12.33
CA THR A 498 -2.86 17.69 11.89
C THR A 498 -2.49 16.55 10.96
N LEU A 499 -1.56 16.78 10.02
CA LEU A 499 -1.06 15.74 9.11
C LEU A 499 -0.30 14.64 9.88
N SER A 500 0.63 14.99 10.75
CA SER A 500 1.39 14.06 11.59
C SER A 500 0.45 13.24 12.51
N THR A 501 -0.50 13.90 13.17
CA THR A 501 -1.53 13.26 14.00
C THR A 501 -2.41 12.31 13.19
N LYS A 502 -2.74 12.65 11.93
CA LYS A 502 -3.51 11.76 11.05
C LYS A 502 -2.76 10.45 10.80
N VAL A 503 -1.47 10.50 10.51
CA VAL A 503 -0.64 9.29 10.32
C VAL A 503 -0.65 8.42 11.58
N ALA A 504 -0.47 9.01 12.76
CA ALA A 504 -0.49 8.31 14.04
C ALA A 504 -1.88 7.71 14.34
N THR A 505 -2.95 8.43 14.05
CA THR A 505 -4.33 7.97 14.26
C THR A 505 -4.68 6.83 13.30
N ASP A 506 -4.30 6.93 12.02
CA ASP A 506 -4.49 5.87 11.03
C ASP A 506 -3.75 4.60 11.48
N LEU A 507 -2.50 4.72 11.95
CA LEU A 507 -1.73 3.59 12.51
C LEU A 507 -2.43 2.97 13.73
N SER A 508 -2.86 3.78 14.71
CA SER A 508 -3.55 3.29 15.92
C SER A 508 -4.84 2.55 15.58
N LYS A 509 -5.64 3.08 14.65
CA LYS A 509 -6.86 2.44 14.16
C LYS A 509 -6.56 1.08 13.52
N ILE A 510 -5.56 1.02 12.63
CA ILE A 510 -5.19 -0.21 11.94
C ILE A 510 -4.65 -1.25 12.93
N THR A 511 -3.82 -0.86 13.88
CA THR A 511 -3.31 -1.76 14.94
C THR A 511 -4.45 -2.37 15.76
N SER A 512 -5.47 -1.59 16.11
CA SER A 512 -6.65 -2.08 16.83
C SER A 512 -7.47 -3.08 16.00
N LEU A 513 -7.71 -2.78 14.71
CA LEU A 513 -8.43 -3.68 13.80
C LEU A 513 -7.66 -4.98 13.56
N LYS A 514 -6.34 -4.90 13.37
CA LYS A 514 -5.46 -6.07 13.26
C LYS A 514 -5.58 -6.97 14.49
N SER A 515 -5.48 -6.42 15.71
CA SER A 515 -5.59 -7.20 16.95
C SER A 515 -6.94 -7.93 17.06
N THR A 516 -8.02 -7.29 16.63
CA THR A 516 -9.35 -7.92 16.58
C THR A 516 -9.38 -9.09 15.60
N LYS A 517 -8.82 -8.92 14.38
CA LYS A 517 -8.76 -9.98 13.38
C LYS A 517 -7.82 -11.11 13.78
N GLU A 518 -6.70 -10.81 14.44
CA GLU A 518 -5.78 -11.81 14.99
C GLU A 518 -6.47 -12.71 16.01
N TYR A 519 -7.29 -12.12 16.89
CA TYR A 519 -8.11 -12.91 17.83
C TYR A 519 -9.10 -13.82 17.09
N SER A 520 -9.83 -13.32 16.08
CA SER A 520 -10.79 -14.10 15.29
C SER A 520 -10.10 -15.27 14.57
N VAL A 521 -8.96 -15.01 13.91
CA VAL A 521 -8.16 -16.03 13.22
C VAL A 521 -7.70 -17.11 14.20
N ASN A 522 -7.19 -16.73 15.38
CA ASN A 522 -6.74 -17.67 16.39
C ASN A 522 -7.89 -18.56 16.90
N GLN A 523 -9.08 -18.00 17.12
CA GLN A 523 -10.25 -18.80 17.53
C GLN A 523 -10.68 -19.81 16.44
N LEU A 524 -10.69 -19.38 15.16
CA LEU A 524 -11.03 -20.27 14.06
C LEU A 524 -9.98 -21.35 13.82
N LYS A 525 -8.68 -21.01 13.97
CA LYS A 525 -7.59 -22.00 13.92
C LYS A 525 -7.74 -23.05 15.01
N LEU A 526 -7.93 -22.64 16.25
CA LEU A 526 -8.15 -23.58 17.36
C LEU A 526 -9.35 -24.49 17.10
N LYS A 527 -10.46 -23.94 16.59
CA LYS A 527 -11.64 -24.72 16.27
C LYS A 527 -11.43 -25.68 15.09
N LEU A 528 -10.66 -25.28 14.09
CA LEU A 528 -10.30 -26.15 12.97
C LEU A 528 -9.37 -27.27 13.45
N ASP A 529 -8.35 -26.95 14.25
CA ASP A 529 -7.41 -27.91 14.81
C ASP A 529 -8.08 -28.94 15.74
N GLU A 530 -9.13 -28.54 16.49
CA GLU A 530 -9.95 -29.47 17.28
C GLU A 530 -10.61 -30.53 16.40
N ILE A 531 -10.99 -30.17 15.15
CA ILE A 531 -11.64 -31.08 14.22
C ILE A 531 -10.63 -31.87 13.40
N THR A 532 -9.66 -31.19 12.80
CA THR A 532 -8.74 -31.75 11.79
C THR A 532 -7.43 -32.25 12.40
N GLY A 533 -7.10 -31.80 13.59
CA GLY A 533 -5.83 -32.07 14.24
C GLY A 533 -5.65 -33.54 14.67
N VAL A 534 -4.40 -33.98 14.68
CA VAL A 534 -4.02 -35.32 15.14
C VAL A 534 -3.66 -35.28 16.61
N SER A 535 -4.44 -35.96 17.47
CA SER A 535 -4.07 -36.20 18.86
C SER A 535 -3.27 -37.51 18.98
N LEU A 536 -2.00 -37.43 19.35
CA LEU A 536 -1.14 -38.61 19.53
C LEU A 536 -1.73 -39.59 20.52
N GLU A 537 -2.35 -39.10 21.59
CA GLU A 537 -2.96 -39.97 22.62
C GLU A 537 -4.12 -40.79 22.05
N GLU A 538 -5.01 -40.14 21.27
CA GLU A 538 -6.12 -40.83 20.60
C GLU A 538 -5.62 -41.82 19.55
N GLU A 539 -4.61 -41.44 18.76
CA GLU A 539 -4.05 -42.32 17.74
C GLU A 539 -3.31 -43.51 18.34
N PHE A 540 -2.61 -43.38 19.46
CA PHE A 540 -2.03 -44.53 20.19
C PHE A 540 -3.11 -45.47 20.74
N VAL A 541 -4.21 -44.96 21.29
CA VAL A 541 -5.35 -45.78 21.73
C VAL A 541 -5.97 -46.52 20.53
N ASN A 542 -6.16 -45.84 19.39
CA ASN A 542 -6.68 -46.44 18.16
C ASN A 542 -5.72 -47.51 17.62
N MET A 543 -4.43 -47.29 17.65
CA MET A 543 -3.41 -48.25 17.22
C MET A 543 -3.48 -49.53 18.06
N ILE A 544 -3.52 -49.41 19.40
CA ILE A 544 -3.66 -50.57 20.31
C ILE A 544 -4.97 -51.31 20.02
N LYS A 545 -6.08 -50.57 19.81
CA LYS A 545 -7.38 -51.17 19.50
C LYS A 545 -7.35 -51.98 18.20
N PHE A 546 -6.78 -51.41 17.12
CA PHE A 546 -6.67 -52.11 15.84
C PHE A 546 -5.68 -53.27 15.91
N GLN A 547 -4.58 -53.14 16.67
CA GLN A 547 -3.63 -54.23 16.89
C GLN A 547 -4.30 -55.42 17.60
N LYS A 548 -5.08 -55.14 18.65
CA LYS A 548 -5.80 -56.21 19.38
C LYS A 548 -6.89 -56.84 18.52
N ALA A 549 -7.59 -56.07 17.71
CA ALA A 549 -8.56 -56.60 16.77
C ALA A 549 -7.91 -57.45 15.67
N TYR A 550 -6.74 -57.05 15.17
CA TYR A 550 -5.92 -57.84 14.24
C TYR A 550 -5.51 -59.17 14.83
N GLU A 551 -4.92 -59.17 16.05
CA GLU A 551 -4.52 -60.39 16.78
C GLU A 551 -5.71 -61.33 16.99
N ALA A 552 -6.89 -60.81 17.39
CA ALA A 552 -8.10 -61.59 17.60
C ALA A 552 -8.61 -62.28 16.31
N ASN A 553 -8.67 -61.53 15.21
CA ASN A 553 -9.07 -62.04 13.90
C ASN A 553 -8.08 -63.08 13.35
N ALA A 554 -6.77 -62.86 13.53
CA ALA A 554 -5.73 -63.81 13.16
C ALA A 554 -5.87 -65.15 13.90
N ARG A 555 -6.08 -65.10 15.24
CA ARG A 555 -6.34 -66.32 16.05
C ARG A 555 -7.61 -67.03 15.61
N MET A 556 -8.67 -66.25 15.23
CA MET A 556 -9.92 -66.86 14.73
C MET A 556 -9.68 -67.61 13.40
N ILE A 557 -8.87 -67.07 12.49
CA ILE A 557 -8.50 -67.70 11.23
C ILE A 557 -7.73 -69.02 11.52
N THR A 558 -6.75 -68.99 12.43
CA THR A 558 -5.99 -70.18 12.82
C THR A 558 -6.90 -71.28 13.40
N ALA A 559 -7.82 -70.92 14.29
CA ALA A 559 -8.78 -71.88 14.86
C ALA A 559 -9.76 -72.45 13.79
N LEU A 560 -10.18 -71.67 12.81
CA LEU A 560 -11.02 -72.10 11.71
C LEU A 560 -10.26 -73.02 10.74
N ASP A 561 -8.96 -72.76 10.53
CA ASP A 561 -8.08 -73.62 9.70
C ASP A 561 -7.84 -74.96 10.38
N GLU A 562 -7.62 -75.02 11.69
CA GLU A 562 -7.53 -76.24 12.46
C GLU A 562 -8.83 -77.05 12.42
N MET A 563 -10.00 -76.40 12.51
CA MET A 563 -11.31 -77.04 12.35
C MET A 563 -11.50 -77.61 10.93
N MET A 564 -11.11 -76.87 9.89
CA MET A 564 -11.15 -77.38 8.50
C MET A 564 -10.22 -78.56 8.29
N ASN A 565 -9.02 -78.49 8.82
CA ASN A 565 -8.03 -79.58 8.73
C ASN A 565 -8.56 -80.86 9.40
N THR A 566 -9.22 -80.71 10.58
CA THR A 566 -9.89 -81.82 11.27
C THR A 566 -11.01 -82.45 10.42
N ILE A 567 -11.85 -81.64 9.77
CA ILE A 567 -12.91 -82.11 8.92
C ILE A 567 -12.37 -82.82 7.67
N ILE A 568 -11.38 -82.26 7.00
CA ILE A 568 -10.84 -82.77 5.74
C ILE A 568 -10.04 -84.07 5.97
N ASN A 569 -9.17 -84.08 6.99
CA ASN A 569 -8.22 -85.14 7.18
C ASN A 569 -8.69 -86.23 8.15
N ASN A 570 -9.57 -85.89 9.13
CA ASN A 570 -9.99 -86.81 10.18
C ASN A 570 -11.44 -87.34 10.03
N MET A 571 -12.34 -86.66 9.31
CA MET A 571 -13.71 -87.16 9.08
C MET A 571 -13.83 -88.00 7.79
N GLY A 572 -12.78 -88.12 6.97
CA GLY A 572 -12.71 -88.95 5.75
C GLY A 572 -12.20 -90.36 6.02
N ILE A 573 -11.81 -90.74 7.23
CA ILE A 573 -11.30 -92.06 7.59
C ILE A 573 -12.35 -92.82 8.42
N VAL A 574 -13.53 -93.05 7.88
CA VAL A 574 -14.48 -94.01 8.40
C VAL A 574 -14.72 -95.04 7.30
N GLY A 575 -13.87 -96.05 7.27
CA GLY A 575 -14.05 -97.14 6.34
C GLY A 575 -12.76 -97.93 6.01
N ARG A 576 -12.08 -98.44 7.04
CA ARG A 576 -11.26 -99.63 6.93
C ARG A 576 -11.58 -100.52 8.10
#